data_48f5a8afccbd7f8fd29dab05200392eb
#
_entry.id   48f5a8afccbd7f8fd29dab05200392eb
#
_cell.length_a   1.000
_cell.length_b   1.000
_cell.length_c   1.000
_cell.angle_alpha   90.00
_cell.angle_beta   90.00
_cell.angle_gamma   90.00
#
_symmetry.space_group_name_H-M   'P 1'
#
loop_
_entity.id
_entity.type
_entity.pdbx_description
1 polymer ?
#
loop_
_entity_poly.entity_id
_entity_poly.type
_entity_poly.pdbx_seq_one_letter_code
_entity_poly.pdbx_strand_id
1 'polypeptide(L)'
;MGLKVAPCISWMNPNEKNYIYNGAAAGISFGFISEFYFTGHYAISTGFNFSFLSGNLQFPYALSPDIGILDRKYNFRYLEIPLMMKMKTKQYGNFSFFGQIGFGTGFNLRTKVKDNFMTQDHGTIMDKKNLTTSEVCFIREAILVGLGTEYKIDESVSLIIGLSYSNSLNNVLLGKNTKDNSLSNRSSLNYAELNIGVLF
;
A
#
# COMPACT_ATOMS: atom_id res chain seq x y z
N MET A 1 12.45 -20.18 1.61
CA MET A 1 12.32 -18.89 2.31
C MET A 1 13.04 -17.82 1.51
N GLY A 2 12.81 -16.51 1.78
CA GLY A 2 13.52 -15.51 0.98
C GLY A 2 13.33 -14.09 1.49
N LEU A 3 14.05 -13.17 0.85
CA LEU A 3 13.98 -11.73 1.11
C LEU A 3 13.52 -11.02 -0.16
N LYS A 4 12.72 -9.98 0.00
CA LYS A 4 12.28 -9.13 -1.12
C LYS A 4 12.44 -7.66 -0.82
N VAL A 5 12.64 -6.91 -1.88
CA VAL A 5 12.48 -5.45 -1.93
C VAL A 5 11.53 -5.13 -3.08
N ALA A 6 10.62 -4.22 -2.86
CA ALA A 6 9.61 -3.88 -3.85
C ALA A 6 9.37 -2.36 -3.89
N PRO A 7 9.93 -1.64 -4.87
CA PRO A 7 9.46 -0.31 -5.19
C PRO A 7 7.99 -0.37 -5.59
N CYS A 8 7.20 0.61 -5.14
CA CYS A 8 5.77 0.63 -5.38
C CYS A 8 5.25 2.02 -5.73
N ILE A 9 4.08 2.03 -6.34
CA ILE A 9 3.28 3.23 -6.57
C ILE A 9 1.98 3.03 -5.81
N SER A 10 1.64 3.96 -4.92
CA SER A 10 0.46 3.90 -4.09
C SER A 10 -0.43 5.12 -4.28
N TRP A 11 -1.72 4.94 -4.09
CA TRP A 11 -2.72 6.00 -4.22
C TRP A 11 -3.91 5.77 -3.31
N MET A 12 -4.59 6.85 -2.99
CA MET A 12 -5.80 6.83 -2.20
C MET A 12 -7.02 7.05 -3.08
N ASN A 13 -8.07 6.25 -2.85
CA ASN A 13 -9.37 6.42 -3.48
C ASN A 13 -10.34 6.99 -2.44
N PRO A 14 -10.72 8.28 -2.55
CA PRO A 14 -11.71 8.87 -1.66
C PRO A 14 -13.10 8.29 -1.97
N ASN A 15 -13.84 7.90 -0.93
CA ASN A 15 -15.20 7.38 -1.02
C ASN A 15 -16.24 8.43 -0.60
N GLU A 16 -15.82 9.69 -0.42
CA GLU A 16 -16.67 10.78 0.07
C GLU A 16 -16.69 11.96 -0.89
N LYS A 17 -17.84 12.67 -0.89
CA LYS A 17 -17.99 13.91 -1.65
C LYS A 17 -17.01 14.98 -1.16
N ASN A 18 -16.52 15.79 -2.09
CA ASN A 18 -15.57 16.89 -1.87
C ASN A 18 -14.10 16.46 -1.59
N TYR A 19 -13.79 15.17 -1.59
CA TYR A 19 -12.43 14.69 -1.59
C TYR A 19 -12.04 14.23 -2.98
N ILE A 20 -10.92 14.75 -3.46
CA ILE A 20 -10.44 14.48 -4.82
C ILE A 20 -9.10 13.77 -4.72
N TYR A 21 -8.95 12.73 -5.52
CA TYR A 21 -7.66 12.10 -5.75
C TYR A 21 -6.66 13.10 -6.34
N ASN A 22 -5.52 13.27 -5.71
CA ASN A 22 -4.49 14.20 -6.15
C ASN A 22 -3.15 13.49 -6.44
N GLY A 23 -3.22 12.46 -7.27
CA GLY A 23 -2.04 11.77 -7.79
C GLY A 23 -1.53 10.60 -6.95
N ALA A 24 -0.82 9.72 -7.62
CA ALA A 24 -0.11 8.61 -7.01
C ALA A 24 1.21 9.07 -6.40
N ALA A 25 1.73 8.30 -5.45
CA ALA A 25 2.99 8.57 -4.80
C ALA A 25 3.89 7.33 -4.83
N ALA A 26 5.19 7.55 -4.99
CA ALA A 26 6.18 6.48 -4.88
C ALA A 26 6.33 6.03 -3.42
N GLY A 27 6.53 4.75 -3.27
CA GLY A 27 6.79 4.08 -2.01
C GLY A 27 7.79 2.94 -2.19
N ILE A 28 8.04 2.24 -1.10
CA ILE A 28 8.90 1.05 -1.09
C ILE A 28 8.40 0.08 -0.04
N SER A 29 8.49 -1.20 -0.31
CA SER A 29 8.34 -2.24 0.70
C SER A 29 9.53 -3.18 0.68
N PHE A 30 9.80 -3.80 1.82
CA PHE A 30 10.80 -4.86 1.95
C PHE A 30 10.35 -5.84 3.02
N GLY A 31 10.73 -7.08 2.85
CA GLY A 31 10.28 -8.09 3.78
C GLY A 31 10.83 -9.48 3.51
N PHE A 32 10.24 -10.40 4.23
CA PHE A 32 10.55 -11.81 4.22
C PHE A 32 9.43 -12.60 3.57
N ILE A 33 9.79 -13.58 2.73
CA ILE A 33 8.87 -14.50 2.07
C ILE A 33 9.10 -15.89 2.60
N SER A 34 8.03 -16.59 2.93
CA SER A 34 8.02 -18.00 3.28
C SER A 34 7.03 -18.73 2.40
N GLU A 35 7.46 -19.76 1.71
CA GLU A 35 6.63 -20.55 0.81
C GLU A 35 6.55 -21.98 1.32
N PHE A 36 5.32 -22.50 1.47
CA PHE A 36 5.02 -23.85 1.91
C PHE A 36 4.37 -24.61 0.75
N TYR A 37 5.15 -25.42 0.06
CA TYR A 37 4.69 -26.23 -1.05
C TYR A 37 3.96 -27.46 -0.54
N PHE A 38 2.72 -27.67 -0.98
CA PHE A 38 1.94 -28.87 -0.70
C PHE A 38 1.82 -29.78 -1.93
N THR A 39 2.14 -29.25 -3.11
CA THR A 39 2.39 -30.02 -4.33
C THR A 39 3.53 -29.38 -5.10
N GLY A 40 4.05 -30.04 -6.15
CA GLY A 40 5.14 -29.49 -6.96
C GLY A 40 4.83 -28.14 -7.63
N HIS A 41 3.56 -27.73 -7.69
CA HIS A 41 3.11 -26.54 -8.41
C HIS A 41 2.32 -25.55 -7.56
N TYR A 42 1.91 -25.92 -6.35
CA TYR A 42 1.07 -25.09 -5.48
C TYR A 42 1.73 -24.88 -4.14
N ALA A 43 1.73 -23.63 -3.69
CA ALA A 43 2.26 -23.24 -2.39
C ALA A 43 1.34 -22.24 -1.69
N ILE A 44 1.39 -22.23 -0.38
CA ILE A 44 0.96 -21.08 0.42
C ILE A 44 2.18 -20.20 0.61
N SER A 45 2.07 -18.96 0.16
CA SER A 45 3.09 -17.92 0.36
C SER A 45 2.62 -16.96 1.45
N THR A 46 3.45 -16.77 2.44
CA THR A 46 3.23 -15.83 3.55
C THR A 46 4.54 -15.16 3.92
N GLY A 47 4.55 -14.38 4.98
CA GLY A 47 5.72 -13.68 5.47
C GLY A 47 5.36 -12.38 6.16
N PHE A 48 6.25 -11.42 6.14
CA PHE A 48 5.96 -10.06 6.60
C PHE A 48 6.68 -9.02 5.74
N ASN A 49 6.03 -7.89 5.53
CA ASN A 49 6.57 -6.77 4.77
C ASN A 49 6.47 -5.48 5.60
N PHE A 50 7.54 -4.71 5.61
CA PHE A 50 7.49 -3.31 6.04
C PHE A 50 7.22 -2.45 4.81
N SER A 51 6.04 -1.82 4.77
CA SER A 51 5.58 -1.04 3.61
C SER A 51 5.51 0.44 3.97
N PHE A 52 6.15 1.25 3.14
CA PHE A 52 6.14 2.72 3.20
C PHE A 52 5.32 3.22 2.03
N LEU A 53 4.04 3.49 2.29
CA LEU A 53 3.06 3.88 1.29
C LEU A 53 2.69 5.34 1.45
N SER A 54 2.31 5.98 0.37
CA SER A 54 1.89 7.38 0.41
C SER A 54 0.66 7.58 -0.47
N GLY A 55 -0.13 8.61 -0.16
CA GLY A 55 -1.27 8.99 -0.98
C GLY A 55 -1.61 10.45 -0.79
N ASN A 56 -2.12 11.06 -1.84
CA ASN A 56 -2.46 12.47 -1.85
C ASN A 56 -3.97 12.64 -1.98
N LEU A 57 -4.54 13.49 -1.14
CA LEU A 57 -5.94 13.89 -1.20
C LEU A 57 -6.03 15.41 -1.19
N GLN A 58 -6.95 15.93 -2.00
CA GLN A 58 -7.29 17.34 -2.04
C GLN A 58 -8.73 17.52 -1.59
N PHE A 59 -8.97 18.47 -0.71
CA PHE A 59 -10.29 18.76 -0.22
C PHE A 59 -10.43 20.22 0.25
N PRO A 60 -11.65 20.82 0.21
CA PRO A 60 -11.90 22.16 0.71
C PRO A 60 -11.71 22.19 2.22
N TYR A 61 -11.02 23.20 2.70
CA TYR A 61 -10.73 23.41 4.11
C TYR A 61 -10.93 24.89 4.46
N ALA A 62 -11.56 25.14 5.62
CA ALA A 62 -11.72 26.48 6.15
C ALA A 62 -10.73 26.67 7.31
N LEU A 63 -9.77 27.55 7.12
CA LEU A 63 -8.91 28.07 8.18
C LEU A 63 -9.33 29.52 8.44
N SER A 64 -10.13 29.75 9.48
CA SER A 64 -10.73 31.07 9.76
C SER A 64 -9.65 32.16 9.83
N PRO A 65 -9.80 33.28 9.09
CA PRO A 65 -10.97 33.67 8.29
C PRO A 65 -11.01 33.11 6.86
N ASP A 66 -9.98 32.41 6.39
CA ASP A 66 -9.78 32.04 5.00
C ASP A 66 -10.42 30.69 4.64
N ILE A 67 -11.01 30.64 3.45
CA ILE A 67 -11.49 29.39 2.84
C ILE A 67 -10.56 29.07 1.67
N GLY A 68 -10.04 27.84 1.64
CA GLY A 68 -9.09 27.41 0.62
C GLY A 68 -9.18 25.92 0.32
N ILE A 69 -8.21 25.46 -0.43
CA ILE A 69 -8.05 24.05 -0.77
C ILE A 69 -6.85 23.52 0.01
N LEU A 70 -7.05 22.41 0.69
CA LEU A 70 -6.00 21.70 1.42
C LEU A 70 -5.53 20.49 0.60
N ASP A 71 -4.26 20.53 0.21
CA ASP A 71 -3.53 19.38 -0.31
C ASP A 71 -2.87 18.64 0.83
N ARG A 72 -3.33 17.43 1.10
CA ARG A 72 -2.79 16.60 2.18
C ARG A 72 -2.11 15.35 1.63
N LYS A 73 -0.82 15.25 1.87
CA LYS A 73 -0.03 14.04 1.61
C LYS A 73 0.01 13.17 2.86
N TYR A 74 -0.52 11.96 2.75
CA TYR A 74 -0.43 10.93 3.76
C TYR A 74 0.79 10.05 3.52
N ASN A 75 1.53 9.76 4.58
CA ASN A 75 2.66 8.83 4.55
C ASN A 75 2.42 7.76 5.63
N PHE A 76 2.08 6.57 5.17
CA PHE A 76 1.76 5.42 6.00
C PHE A 76 2.97 4.51 6.16
N ARG A 77 3.08 3.90 7.33
CA ARG A 77 4.02 2.79 7.59
C ARG A 77 3.23 1.62 8.09
N TYR A 78 3.25 0.52 7.35
CA TYR A 78 2.56 -0.72 7.68
C TYR A 78 3.55 -1.85 7.92
N LEU A 79 3.19 -2.73 8.86
CA LEU A 79 3.66 -4.10 8.90
C LEU A 79 2.55 -4.95 8.26
N GLU A 80 2.83 -5.55 7.11
CA GLU A 80 1.86 -6.33 6.36
C GLU A 80 2.19 -7.82 6.42
N ILE A 81 1.18 -8.64 6.67
CA ILE A 81 1.26 -10.09 6.68
C ILE A 81 0.40 -10.60 5.51
N PRO A 82 1.00 -10.98 4.38
CA PRO A 82 0.29 -11.59 3.27
C PRO A 82 -0.01 -13.07 3.56
N LEU A 83 -1.14 -13.55 3.07
CA LEU A 83 -1.49 -14.96 2.99
C LEU A 83 -2.01 -15.23 1.57
N MET A 84 -1.18 -15.85 0.75
CA MET A 84 -1.43 -15.99 -0.68
C MET A 84 -1.34 -17.44 -1.12
N MET A 85 -2.22 -17.84 -2.02
CA MET A 85 -2.09 -19.07 -2.78
C MET A 85 -1.25 -18.79 -4.02
N LYS A 86 -0.14 -19.49 -4.16
CA LYS A 86 0.78 -19.38 -5.29
C LYS A 86 0.68 -20.63 -6.17
N MET A 87 0.54 -20.38 -7.46
CA MET A 87 0.56 -21.42 -8.50
C MET A 87 1.77 -21.19 -9.39
N LYS A 88 2.55 -22.23 -9.63
CA LYS A 88 3.79 -22.18 -10.39
C LYS A 88 3.75 -23.15 -11.58
N THR A 89 4.25 -22.72 -12.73
CA THR A 89 4.39 -23.60 -13.91
C THR A 89 5.51 -24.62 -13.70
N LYS A 90 5.56 -25.61 -14.57
CA LYS A 90 6.77 -26.42 -14.76
C LYS A 90 7.94 -25.51 -15.12
N GLN A 91 9.13 -25.97 -14.79
CA GLN A 91 10.37 -25.26 -15.12
C GLN A 91 10.67 -25.38 -16.63
N TYR A 92 10.93 -24.23 -17.25
CA TYR A 92 11.38 -24.11 -18.64
C TYR A 92 12.82 -23.57 -18.64
N GLY A 93 13.81 -24.48 -18.84
CA GLY A 93 15.20 -24.13 -18.59
C GLY A 93 15.38 -23.74 -17.11
N ASN A 94 15.83 -22.52 -16.84
CA ASN A 94 15.99 -21.99 -15.47
C ASN A 94 14.80 -21.15 -15.00
N PHE A 95 13.77 -20.97 -15.84
CA PHE A 95 12.62 -20.10 -15.53
C PHE A 95 11.40 -20.91 -15.12
N SER A 96 10.65 -20.39 -14.18
CA SER A 96 9.30 -20.82 -13.83
C SER A 96 8.43 -19.59 -13.68
N PHE A 97 7.23 -19.61 -14.22
CA PHE A 97 6.26 -18.52 -14.07
C PHE A 97 5.33 -18.85 -12.91
N PHE A 98 4.87 -17.82 -12.21
CA PHE A 98 3.90 -17.98 -11.15
C PHE A 98 2.81 -16.93 -11.18
N GLY A 99 1.64 -17.31 -10.70
CA GLY A 99 0.54 -16.42 -10.33
C GLY A 99 0.21 -16.63 -8.86
N GLN A 100 -0.24 -15.59 -8.19
CA GLN A 100 -0.62 -15.66 -6.80
C GLN A 100 -1.82 -14.75 -6.50
N ILE A 101 -2.69 -15.22 -5.60
CA ILE A 101 -3.86 -14.47 -5.13
C ILE A 101 -4.08 -14.77 -3.65
N GLY A 102 -4.55 -13.79 -2.92
CA GLY A 102 -4.83 -13.96 -1.50
C GLY A 102 -5.21 -12.68 -0.81
N PHE A 103 -5.00 -12.66 0.49
CA PHE A 103 -5.31 -11.55 1.36
C PHE A 103 -4.05 -11.03 2.05
N GLY A 104 -4.06 -9.75 2.40
CA GLY A 104 -3.01 -9.14 3.20
C GLY A 104 -3.62 -8.33 4.33
N THR A 105 -3.14 -8.58 5.54
CA THR A 105 -3.48 -7.80 6.73
C THR A 105 -2.32 -6.87 7.05
N GLY A 106 -2.56 -5.57 7.03
CA GLY A 106 -1.58 -4.53 7.33
C GLY A 106 -1.88 -3.85 8.67
N PHE A 107 -0.89 -3.78 9.55
CA PHE A 107 -0.96 -3.06 10.82
C PHE A 107 -0.29 -1.70 10.67
N ASN A 108 -1.04 -0.62 10.94
CA ASN A 108 -0.51 0.73 10.86
C ASN A 108 0.41 1.01 12.04
N LEU A 109 1.70 1.14 11.76
CA LEU A 109 2.70 1.49 12.76
C LEU A 109 2.77 2.98 13.01
N ARG A 110 2.59 3.78 11.96
CA ARG A 110 2.65 5.24 12.02
C ARG A 110 2.09 5.87 10.75
N THR A 111 1.34 6.95 10.91
CA THR A 111 0.93 7.81 9.79
C THR A 111 1.34 9.24 10.04
N LYS A 112 2.00 9.83 9.07
CA LYS A 112 2.36 11.26 9.05
C LYS A 112 1.63 11.93 7.90
N VAL A 113 1.17 13.15 8.13
CA VAL A 113 0.63 14.01 7.07
C VAL A 113 1.51 15.22 6.86
N LYS A 114 1.51 15.69 5.63
CA LYS A 114 2.03 16.99 5.24
C LYS A 114 0.89 17.74 4.59
N ASP A 115 0.53 18.86 5.18
CA ASP A 115 -0.53 19.73 4.72
C ASP A 115 0.07 20.89 3.95
N ASN A 116 -0.53 21.17 2.79
CA ASN A 116 -0.21 22.31 1.95
C ASN A 116 -1.51 23.05 1.69
N PHE A 117 -1.73 24.14 2.42
CA PHE A 117 -2.94 24.94 2.33
C PHE A 117 -2.75 26.06 1.32
N MET A 118 -3.59 26.09 0.30
CA MET A 118 -3.61 27.10 -0.74
C MET A 118 -4.80 28.03 -0.53
N THR A 119 -4.51 29.30 -0.27
CA THR A 119 -5.52 30.35 -0.17
C THR A 119 -5.37 31.30 -1.34
N GLN A 120 -6.47 31.97 -1.76
CA GLN A 120 -6.44 32.89 -2.89
C GLN A 120 -5.64 34.18 -2.59
N ASP A 121 -5.56 34.60 -1.33
CA ASP A 121 -5.00 35.91 -0.93
C ASP A 121 -3.64 35.84 -0.19
N HIS A 122 -3.25 34.73 0.44
CA HIS A 122 -2.12 34.70 1.39
C HIS A 122 -1.03 33.62 1.12
N GLY A 123 -1.05 32.99 -0.05
CA GLY A 123 -0.01 32.01 -0.42
C GLY A 123 -0.20 30.66 0.27
N THR A 124 0.89 29.91 0.36
CA THR A 124 0.90 28.50 0.79
C THR A 124 1.41 28.36 2.22
N ILE A 125 0.62 27.75 3.10
CA ILE A 125 1.03 27.39 4.46
C ILE A 125 1.32 25.89 4.50
N MET A 126 2.52 25.50 4.95
CA MET A 126 2.92 24.11 5.09
C MET A 126 2.94 23.69 6.55
N ASP A 127 2.26 22.62 6.89
CA ASP A 127 2.30 22.00 8.21
C ASP A 127 2.62 20.50 8.12
N LYS A 128 3.18 19.96 9.20
CA LYS A 128 3.51 18.54 9.33
C LYS A 128 2.96 18.01 10.64
N LYS A 129 2.04 17.05 10.55
CA LYS A 129 1.39 16.45 11.71
C LYS A 129 1.50 14.92 11.69
N ASN A 130 1.57 14.32 12.88
CA ASN A 130 1.32 12.88 13.04
C ASN A 130 -0.16 12.67 13.28
N LEU A 131 -0.78 11.75 12.54
CA LEU A 131 -2.16 11.36 12.79
C LEU A 131 -2.24 10.36 13.94
N THR A 132 -3.30 10.46 14.72
CA THR A 132 -3.61 9.54 15.81
C THR A 132 -4.41 8.33 15.31
N THR A 133 -4.53 7.31 16.14
CA THR A 133 -5.33 6.10 15.85
C THR A 133 -6.83 6.39 15.70
N SER A 134 -7.32 7.52 16.20
CA SER A 134 -8.71 7.96 15.98
C SER A 134 -8.96 8.52 14.57
N GLU A 135 -7.92 8.92 13.85
CA GLU A 135 -8.00 9.49 12.50
C GLU A 135 -7.65 8.47 11.41
N VAL A 136 -6.92 7.40 11.77
CA VAL A 136 -6.42 6.37 10.84
C VAL A 136 -6.75 4.98 11.36
N CYS A 137 -7.25 4.12 10.47
CA CYS A 137 -7.52 2.74 10.81
C CYS A 137 -6.22 1.99 11.14
N PHE A 138 -6.23 1.27 12.26
CA PHE A 138 -5.07 0.48 12.69
C PHE A 138 -4.84 -0.73 11.79
N ILE A 139 -5.93 -1.36 11.31
CA ILE A 139 -5.86 -2.56 10.47
C ILE A 139 -6.30 -2.20 9.05
N ARG A 140 -5.49 -2.60 8.08
CA ARG A 140 -5.80 -2.54 6.66
C ARG A 140 -5.92 -3.96 6.11
N GLU A 141 -7.09 -4.32 5.62
CA GLU A 141 -7.34 -5.56 4.91
C GLU A 141 -7.32 -5.32 3.40
N ALA A 142 -6.68 -6.20 2.65
CA ALA A 142 -6.57 -6.06 1.20
C ALA A 142 -6.63 -7.40 0.48
N ILE A 143 -7.16 -7.38 -0.74
CA ILE A 143 -6.96 -8.46 -1.71
C ILE A 143 -5.63 -8.20 -2.43
N LEU A 144 -4.84 -9.25 -2.54
CA LEU A 144 -3.55 -9.26 -3.20
C LEU A 144 -3.61 -10.15 -4.44
N VAL A 145 -3.15 -9.64 -5.57
CA VAL A 145 -2.99 -10.39 -6.81
C VAL A 145 -1.59 -10.14 -7.34
N GLY A 146 -0.91 -11.19 -7.77
CA GLY A 146 0.44 -11.04 -8.30
C GLY A 146 0.77 -12.07 -9.38
N LEU A 147 1.73 -11.74 -10.20
CA LEU A 147 2.30 -12.60 -11.20
C LEU A 147 3.80 -12.32 -11.34
N GLY A 148 4.54 -13.32 -11.76
CA GLY A 148 5.98 -13.13 -11.90
C GLY A 148 6.70 -14.36 -12.43
N THR A 149 8.02 -14.29 -12.34
CA THR A 149 8.92 -15.35 -12.73
C THR A 149 9.95 -15.62 -11.65
N GLU A 150 10.33 -16.85 -11.52
CA GLU A 150 11.46 -17.31 -10.72
C GLU A 150 12.55 -17.78 -11.67
N TYR A 151 13.76 -17.28 -11.48
CA TYR A 151 14.94 -17.74 -12.17
C TYR A 151 15.81 -18.55 -11.21
N LYS A 152 15.94 -19.85 -11.49
CA LYS A 152 16.75 -20.76 -10.69
C LYS A 152 18.24 -20.51 -10.98
N ILE A 153 18.97 -20.04 -9.97
CA ILE A 153 20.42 -19.83 -10.06
C ILE A 153 21.13 -21.14 -9.75
N ASP A 154 20.70 -21.82 -8.68
CA ASP A 154 21.27 -23.06 -8.20
C ASP A 154 20.13 -23.93 -7.62
N GLU A 155 20.44 -25.14 -7.12
CA GLU A 155 19.45 -26.05 -6.52
C GLU A 155 18.68 -25.43 -5.36
N SER A 156 19.34 -24.56 -4.58
CA SER A 156 18.80 -23.94 -3.38
C SER A 156 18.46 -22.45 -3.53
N VAL A 157 18.91 -21.79 -4.61
CA VAL A 157 18.75 -20.32 -4.74
C VAL A 157 18.01 -19.96 -6.03
N SER A 158 16.99 -19.12 -5.88
CA SER A 158 16.24 -18.58 -7.01
C SER A 158 16.03 -17.07 -6.86
N LEU A 159 16.09 -16.34 -7.96
CA LEU A 159 15.67 -14.95 -8.05
C LEU A 159 14.17 -14.88 -8.38
N ILE A 160 13.47 -13.97 -7.74
CA ILE A 160 12.08 -13.65 -8.04
C ILE A 160 12.00 -12.26 -8.63
N ILE A 161 11.27 -12.13 -9.73
CA ILE A 161 10.83 -10.85 -10.28
C ILE A 161 9.34 -10.97 -10.55
N GLY A 162 8.54 -10.04 -10.04
CA GLY A 162 7.09 -10.09 -10.21
C GLY A 162 6.42 -8.75 -10.00
N LEU A 163 5.20 -8.65 -10.48
CA LEU A 163 4.31 -7.52 -10.26
C LEU A 163 3.20 -7.97 -9.34
N SER A 164 2.83 -7.15 -8.37
CA SER A 164 1.65 -7.37 -7.55
C SER A 164 0.84 -6.10 -7.36
N TYR A 165 -0.44 -6.32 -7.15
CA TYR A 165 -1.43 -5.29 -6.91
C TYR A 165 -2.16 -5.59 -5.60
N SER A 166 -2.33 -4.54 -4.79
CA SER A 166 -3.03 -4.58 -3.51
C SER A 166 -4.22 -3.64 -3.53
N ASN A 167 -5.41 -4.19 -3.35
CA ASN A 167 -6.65 -3.44 -3.26
C ASN A 167 -7.20 -3.50 -1.83
N SER A 168 -7.27 -2.35 -1.18
CA SER A 168 -7.82 -2.25 0.17
C SER A 168 -9.31 -2.53 0.21
N LEU A 169 -9.73 -3.41 1.10
CA LEU A 169 -11.15 -3.75 1.33
C LEU A 169 -11.81 -2.79 2.33
N ASN A 170 -11.03 -2.21 3.22
CA ASN A 170 -11.52 -1.27 4.20
C ASN A 170 -10.93 0.14 4.01
N ASN A 171 -11.56 1.12 4.63
CA ASN A 171 -11.07 2.49 4.64
C ASN A 171 -9.91 2.62 5.62
N VAL A 172 -8.86 3.32 5.19
CA VAL A 172 -7.69 3.62 6.01
C VAL A 172 -7.84 4.90 6.83
N LEU A 173 -8.81 5.75 6.48
CA LEU A 173 -9.14 6.96 7.21
C LEU A 173 -10.45 6.78 7.99
N LEU A 174 -10.47 7.26 9.23
CA LEU A 174 -11.59 7.20 10.17
C LEU A 174 -12.10 8.58 10.60
N GLY A 175 -11.43 9.66 10.18
CA GLY A 175 -11.77 11.03 10.56
C GLY A 175 -13.13 11.50 10.05
N LYS A 176 -13.55 12.67 10.51
CA LYS A 176 -14.73 13.38 10.01
C LYS A 176 -14.36 14.25 8.80
N ASN A 177 -15.34 14.48 7.95
CA ASN A 177 -15.20 15.36 6.81
C ASN A 177 -14.99 16.81 7.28
N THR A 178 -14.07 17.54 6.67
CA THR A 178 -13.72 18.91 7.07
C THR A 178 -14.77 19.95 6.74
N LYS A 179 -15.65 19.68 5.77
CA LYS A 179 -16.73 20.56 5.35
C LYS A 179 -18.04 20.27 6.09
N ASP A 180 -18.30 19.00 6.38
CA ASP A 180 -19.50 18.54 7.05
C ASP A 180 -19.13 17.46 8.08
N ASN A 181 -19.13 17.83 9.35
CA ASN A 181 -18.80 16.95 10.45
C ASN A 181 -19.80 15.78 10.65
N SER A 182 -20.94 15.78 9.96
CA SER A 182 -21.86 14.66 9.95
C SER A 182 -21.41 13.52 9.06
N LEU A 183 -20.55 13.82 8.09
CA LEU A 183 -19.97 12.86 7.15
C LEU A 183 -18.61 12.34 7.63
N SER A 184 -18.31 11.10 7.27
CA SER A 184 -17.00 10.49 7.54
C SER A 184 -15.99 10.88 6.47
N ASN A 185 -14.70 10.88 6.84
CA ASN A 185 -13.60 10.96 5.87
C ASN A 185 -13.16 9.54 5.53
N ARG A 186 -13.72 8.96 4.47
CA ARG A 186 -13.45 7.58 4.07
C ARG A 186 -12.59 7.53 2.82
N SER A 187 -11.50 6.78 2.88
CA SER A 187 -10.64 6.56 1.73
C SER A 187 -9.96 5.20 1.84
N SER A 188 -9.86 4.48 0.73
CA SER A 188 -9.08 3.26 0.62
C SER A 188 -7.67 3.57 0.10
N LEU A 189 -6.68 2.75 0.46
CA LEU A 189 -5.29 2.88 0.03
C LEU A 189 -4.91 1.67 -0.81
N ASN A 190 -4.60 1.89 -2.08
CA ASN A 190 -4.21 0.87 -3.03
C ASN A 190 -2.78 1.08 -3.49
N TYR A 191 -2.12 0.01 -3.92
CA TYR A 191 -0.78 0.12 -4.49
C TYR A 191 -0.47 -1.01 -5.48
N ALA A 192 0.45 -0.73 -6.39
CA ALA A 192 1.10 -1.70 -7.25
C ALA A 192 2.60 -1.70 -6.96
N GLU A 193 3.21 -2.88 -6.92
CA GLU A 193 4.63 -3.05 -6.58
C GLU A 193 5.35 -3.97 -7.57
N LEU A 194 6.61 -3.67 -7.81
CA LEU A 194 7.55 -4.52 -8.53
C LEU A 194 8.37 -5.30 -7.50
N ASN A 195 8.10 -6.59 -7.35
CA ASN A 195 8.79 -7.45 -6.40
C ASN A 195 10.10 -7.94 -7.00
N ILE A 196 11.19 -7.75 -6.28
CA ILE A 196 12.51 -8.29 -6.59
C ILE A 196 13.00 -9.00 -5.34
N GLY A 197 13.34 -10.27 -5.43
CA GLY A 197 13.71 -11.05 -4.26
C GLY A 197 14.62 -12.22 -4.57
N VAL A 198 15.12 -12.82 -3.50
CA VAL A 198 15.92 -14.05 -3.53
C VAL A 198 15.27 -15.05 -2.60
N LEU A 199 15.00 -16.26 -3.12
CA LEU A 199 14.60 -17.44 -2.35
C LEU A 199 15.81 -18.33 -2.12
N PHE A 200 15.90 -18.90 -0.93
CA PHE A 200 16.91 -19.85 -0.48
C PHE A 200 16.33 -20.91 0.42
#